data_0a1edf60ca49ba507a32e26baa21d1e3
#
_entry.id   0a1edf60ca49ba507a32e26baa21d1e3
#
_cell.length_a   1.000
_cell.length_b   1.000
_cell.length_c   1.000
_cell.angle_alpha   90.00
_cell.angle_beta   90.00
_cell.angle_gamma   90.00
#
_symmetry.space_group_name_H-M   'P 1'
#
loop_
_entity.id
_entity.type
_entity.pdbx_description
1 polymer ?
#
loop_
_entity_poly.entity_id
_entity_poly.type
_entity_poly.pdbx_seq_one_letter_code
_entity_poly.pdbx_strand_id
1 'polypeptide(L)'
;MNKKIIVPIILIALTSCSNENFISSSSSSSSFVSSSSSVYSISSEINDEYKIVLDEIAGEVNIHQPIQDEFLESPDIDLKSLGINGSKELSLPEAINLSWKSTLPKDKNFDYFLVRIDENNNFTSPLEYKVPIEENNIDIYNLKVGTKYYWNVEAMSNEESITSEIETFITFFNYPRNIFVEGVTNFRDVGGWIIDENTRVRQGLAYRCGRLNTSSSSTLNIEITDNGINTMRNYLNIKSEIDLRLIENNEVGSYEESALGSGINYYQCPMSYDGNILVNNKNMVKNIFDLLSDKTNYPLIYHCNIGTDRTGLITYLLNGLLGVNQEDLFIDYEFSNFGLINGTRSKESIKKTYVKTIDETEGETLSEKISNYLQEIGITSNQIETIKEIFIEKY
;
A
#
# COMPACT_ATOMS: atom_id res chain seq x y z
N MET A 1 -19.64 4.66 21.03
CA MET A 1 -18.52 4.17 21.81
C MET A 1 -17.28 4.54 21.02
N ASN A 2 -16.42 5.43 21.53
CA ASN A 2 -15.23 5.86 20.82
C ASN A 2 -14.19 4.73 20.88
N LYS A 3 -14.01 4.00 19.78
CA LYS A 3 -12.88 3.08 19.63
C LYS A 3 -11.61 3.93 19.55
N LYS A 4 -10.72 3.77 20.51
CA LYS A 4 -9.38 4.35 20.43
C LYS A 4 -8.62 3.58 19.36
N ILE A 5 -8.25 4.26 18.27
CA ILE A 5 -7.38 3.72 17.22
C ILE A 5 -5.97 3.78 17.77
N ILE A 6 -5.34 2.63 17.96
CA ILE A 6 -3.92 2.52 18.33
C ILE A 6 -3.12 2.59 17.04
N VAL A 7 -2.37 3.67 16.87
CA VAL A 7 -1.47 3.83 15.72
C VAL A 7 -0.14 3.15 16.06
N PRO A 8 0.40 2.28 15.19
CA PRO A 8 1.67 1.61 15.45
C PRO A 8 2.83 2.60 15.48
N ILE A 9 3.66 2.53 16.52
CA ILE A 9 4.95 3.21 16.56
C ILE A 9 5.96 2.24 15.96
N ILE A 10 6.34 2.47 14.69
CA ILE A 10 7.39 1.68 14.03
C ILE A 10 8.74 2.20 14.50
N LEU A 11 9.48 1.37 15.23
CA LEU A 11 10.86 1.64 15.61
C LEU A 11 11.78 1.00 14.56
N ILE A 12 12.35 1.81 13.66
CA ILE A 12 13.35 1.33 12.69
C ILE A 12 14.70 1.30 13.39
N ALA A 13 15.24 0.09 13.60
CA ALA A 13 16.63 -0.08 14.00
C ALA A 13 17.53 0.07 12.76
N LEU A 14 18.23 1.19 12.67
CA LEU A 14 19.30 1.39 11.68
C LEU A 14 20.54 0.61 12.10
N THR A 15 20.76 -0.57 11.51
CA THR A 15 22.07 -1.24 11.58
C THR A 15 22.95 -0.71 10.45
N SER A 16 23.91 0.14 10.79
CA SER A 16 24.97 0.53 9.89
C SER A 16 25.99 -0.60 9.75
N CYS A 17 26.03 -1.25 8.58
CA CYS A 17 27.17 -2.10 8.22
C CYS A 17 28.28 -1.23 7.65
N SER A 18 29.38 -1.10 8.40
CA SER A 18 30.66 -0.62 7.88
C SER A 18 31.44 -1.81 7.31
N ASN A 19 31.72 -1.77 6.00
CA ASN A 19 32.67 -2.65 5.34
C ASN A 19 34.10 -2.20 5.66
N GLU A 20 34.90 -3.09 6.22
CA GLU A 20 36.35 -3.01 6.08
C GLU A 20 36.89 -4.34 5.54
N ASN A 21 37.50 -4.24 4.37
CA ASN A 21 38.33 -5.27 3.76
C ASN A 21 39.70 -5.34 4.44
N PHE A 22 40.15 -6.52 4.83
CA PHE A 22 41.60 -6.83 4.88
C PHE A 22 41.87 -8.27 4.44
N ILE A 23 42.72 -8.35 3.41
CA ILE A 23 43.38 -9.54 2.91
C ILE A 23 44.67 -9.74 3.70
N SER A 24 44.94 -10.93 4.19
CA SER A 24 46.28 -11.55 4.03
C SER A 24 46.32 -12.98 4.55
N SER A 25 46.97 -13.78 3.73
CA SER A 25 47.37 -15.19 3.86
C SER A 25 48.39 -15.43 4.98
N SER A 26 48.31 -16.58 5.66
CA SER A 26 49.46 -17.53 5.75
C SER A 26 49.10 -18.75 6.61
N SER A 27 49.55 -19.87 6.12
CA SER A 27 49.55 -21.22 6.67
C SER A 27 50.42 -21.40 7.91
N SER A 28 50.00 -22.21 8.87
CA SER A 28 50.86 -23.24 9.48
C SER A 28 50.12 -24.14 10.46
N SER A 29 50.47 -25.37 10.40
CA SER A 29 50.05 -26.58 11.10
C SER A 29 50.40 -26.58 12.62
N SER A 30 49.59 -27.28 13.36
CA SER A 30 49.90 -28.37 14.31
C SER A 30 49.27 -28.25 15.70
N SER A 31 48.78 -29.36 16.07
CA SER A 31 48.78 -30.12 17.31
C SER A 31 47.46 -30.16 18.11
N PHE A 32 46.96 -31.39 18.15
CA PHE A 32 45.95 -31.90 19.06
C PHE A 32 46.33 -31.72 20.52
N VAL A 33 45.42 -31.10 21.28
CA VAL A 33 45.32 -31.36 22.72
C VAL A 33 43.83 -31.61 23.01
N SER A 34 43.53 -32.83 23.37
CA SER A 34 42.23 -33.23 23.89
C SER A 34 42.05 -32.69 25.30
N SER A 35 41.16 -31.72 25.48
CA SER A 35 40.59 -31.39 26.76
C SER A 35 39.09 -31.68 26.71
N SER A 36 38.71 -32.68 27.44
CA SER A 36 37.28 -33.01 27.73
C SER A 36 36.65 -31.86 28.48
N SER A 37 35.94 -30.97 27.77
CA SER A 37 35.00 -30.06 28.35
C SER A 37 33.65 -30.77 28.39
N SER A 38 33.18 -31.05 29.58
CA SER A 38 31.79 -31.42 29.84
C SER A 38 30.88 -30.34 29.32
N VAL A 39 30.22 -30.62 28.19
CA VAL A 39 29.09 -29.81 27.73
C VAL A 39 27.97 -30.05 28.73
N TYR A 40 27.76 -29.10 29.62
CA TYR A 40 26.50 -28.97 30.31
C TYR A 40 25.47 -28.56 29.27
N SER A 41 24.75 -29.53 28.73
CA SER A 41 23.48 -29.27 28.07
C SER A 41 22.53 -28.77 29.18
N ILE A 42 22.38 -27.47 29.27
CA ILE A 42 21.23 -26.90 29.94
C ILE A 42 20.06 -27.23 28.99
N SER A 43 19.40 -28.37 29.27
CA SER A 43 18.04 -28.56 28.80
C SER A 43 17.22 -27.55 29.61
N SER A 44 16.91 -26.40 28.98
CA SER A 44 15.80 -25.60 29.44
C SER A 44 14.58 -26.55 29.43
N GLU A 45 14.14 -27.01 30.58
CA GLU A 45 12.80 -27.55 30.72
C GLU A 45 11.89 -26.45 30.21
N ILE A 46 11.31 -26.63 29.02
CA ILE A 46 10.23 -25.78 28.52
C ILE A 46 9.13 -26.00 29.52
N ASN A 47 8.93 -25.01 30.40
CA ASN A 47 7.87 -25.04 31.38
C ASN A 47 6.57 -24.83 30.60
N ASP A 48 5.86 -25.90 30.26
CA ASP A 48 4.59 -25.92 29.53
C ASP A 48 3.48 -25.06 30.19
N GLU A 49 3.79 -24.47 31.33
CA GLU A 49 2.87 -23.65 32.12
C GLU A 49 2.72 -22.22 31.56
N TYR A 50 3.75 -21.66 30.92
CA TYR A 50 3.72 -20.29 30.41
C TYR A 50 3.75 -20.28 28.90
N LYS A 51 2.69 -19.74 28.28
CA LYS A 51 2.55 -19.74 26.81
C LYS A 51 1.65 -18.62 26.31
N ILE A 52 1.86 -18.28 25.06
CA ILE A 52 0.95 -17.46 24.26
C ILE A 52 0.37 -18.36 23.17
N VAL A 53 -0.96 -18.41 23.11
CA VAL A 53 -1.70 -19.22 22.12
C VAL A 53 -2.47 -18.26 21.23
N LEU A 54 -2.15 -18.27 19.94
CA LEU A 54 -2.81 -17.45 18.95
C LEU A 54 -4.18 -18.03 18.62
N ASP A 55 -5.18 -17.18 18.42
CA ASP A 55 -6.47 -17.62 17.91
C ASP A 55 -6.34 -17.90 16.41
N GLU A 56 -6.87 -19.03 15.94
CA GLU A 56 -6.82 -19.45 14.55
C GLU A 56 -7.68 -18.52 13.67
N ILE A 57 -7.12 -18.11 12.54
CA ILE A 57 -7.84 -17.39 11.50
C ILE A 57 -8.25 -18.40 10.43
N ALA A 58 -9.53 -18.73 10.39
CA ALA A 58 -10.05 -19.74 9.46
C ALA A 58 -10.25 -19.18 8.05
N GLY A 59 -9.68 -19.86 7.05
CA GLY A 59 -9.88 -19.53 5.64
C GLY A 59 -9.13 -18.29 5.15
N GLU A 60 -9.68 -17.67 4.12
CA GLU A 60 -9.17 -16.41 3.57
C GLU A 60 -9.84 -15.22 4.28
N VAL A 61 -9.04 -14.20 4.59
CA VAL A 61 -9.52 -13.01 5.30
C VAL A 61 -9.86 -11.91 4.31
N ASN A 62 -11.10 -11.47 4.35
CA ASN A 62 -11.53 -10.32 3.55
C ASN A 62 -11.03 -9.02 4.19
N ILE A 63 -10.53 -8.11 3.35
CA ILE A 63 -10.09 -6.77 3.76
C ILE A 63 -10.98 -5.66 3.20
N HIS A 64 -12.05 -6.00 2.50
CA HIS A 64 -13.07 -5.06 2.05
C HIS A 64 -14.23 -4.97 3.04
N GLN A 65 -14.83 -3.80 3.12
CA GLN A 65 -16.10 -3.65 3.82
C GLN A 65 -17.23 -4.33 3.04
N PRO A 66 -18.27 -4.87 3.70
CA PRO A 66 -19.35 -5.59 3.03
C PRO A 66 -20.00 -4.80 1.87
N ILE A 67 -20.13 -3.48 2.00
CA ILE A 67 -20.68 -2.62 0.96
C ILE A 67 -19.76 -2.50 -0.28
N GLN A 68 -18.46 -2.66 -0.10
CA GLN A 68 -17.49 -2.68 -1.21
C GLN A 68 -17.58 -4.02 -1.95
N ASP A 69 -17.72 -5.12 -1.21
CA ASP A 69 -17.91 -6.45 -1.82
C ASP A 69 -19.22 -6.52 -2.62
N GLU A 70 -20.32 -5.96 -2.10
CA GLU A 70 -21.59 -5.92 -2.82
C GLU A 70 -21.48 -5.22 -4.18
N PHE A 71 -20.69 -4.14 -4.25
CA PHE A 71 -20.38 -3.48 -5.53
C PHE A 71 -19.47 -4.33 -6.42
N LEU A 72 -18.42 -4.93 -5.86
CA LEU A 72 -17.44 -5.71 -6.64
C LEU A 72 -18.05 -7.00 -7.20
N GLU A 73 -19.00 -7.62 -6.51
CA GLU A 73 -19.76 -8.79 -6.98
C GLU A 73 -20.77 -8.44 -8.09
N SER A 74 -21.23 -7.18 -8.12
CA SER A 74 -22.22 -6.68 -9.08
C SER A 74 -21.89 -5.27 -9.55
N PRO A 75 -20.85 -5.07 -10.37
CA PRO A 75 -20.37 -3.72 -10.73
C PRO A 75 -21.36 -2.86 -11.52
N ASP A 76 -22.39 -3.47 -12.09
CA ASP A 76 -23.47 -2.74 -12.78
C ASP A 76 -24.59 -2.26 -11.83
N ILE A 77 -24.47 -2.51 -10.52
CA ILE A 77 -25.42 -2.05 -9.53
C ILE A 77 -25.45 -0.51 -9.48
N ASP A 78 -26.64 0.06 -9.33
CA ASP A 78 -26.74 1.49 -9.12
C ASP A 78 -26.17 1.88 -7.74
N LEU A 79 -25.00 2.49 -7.70
CA LEU A 79 -24.32 2.94 -6.48
C LEU A 79 -25.22 3.79 -5.58
N LYS A 80 -26.15 4.54 -6.16
CA LYS A 80 -27.12 5.33 -5.37
C LYS A 80 -28.09 4.45 -4.60
N SER A 81 -28.43 3.27 -5.14
CA SER A 81 -29.28 2.31 -4.43
C SER A 81 -28.61 1.75 -3.19
N LEU A 82 -27.28 1.69 -3.19
CA LEU A 82 -26.44 1.34 -2.04
C LEU A 82 -26.18 2.53 -1.09
N GLY A 83 -26.68 3.71 -1.41
CA GLY A 83 -26.39 4.94 -0.64
C GLY A 83 -24.99 5.50 -0.86
N ILE A 84 -24.28 5.00 -1.91
CA ILE A 84 -22.92 5.41 -2.27
C ILE A 84 -23.02 6.59 -3.24
N ASN A 85 -22.57 7.76 -2.80
CA ASN A 85 -22.69 8.98 -3.59
C ASN A 85 -21.51 9.96 -3.41
N GLY A 86 -20.40 9.49 -2.86
CA GLY A 86 -19.20 10.30 -2.61
C GLY A 86 -19.35 11.35 -1.51
N SER A 87 -20.38 11.25 -0.65
CA SER A 87 -20.59 12.19 0.46
C SER A 87 -20.07 11.70 1.81
N LYS A 88 -19.60 10.46 1.86
CA LYS A 88 -19.05 9.82 3.06
C LYS A 88 -17.75 9.10 2.67
N GLU A 89 -16.85 8.97 3.65
CA GLU A 89 -15.67 8.15 3.50
C GLU A 89 -16.03 6.67 3.76
N LEU A 90 -16.09 5.89 2.71
CA LEU A 90 -16.37 4.45 2.71
C LEU A 90 -15.29 3.65 1.96
N SER A 91 -14.17 4.31 1.55
CA SER A 91 -13.08 3.66 0.84
C SER A 91 -12.04 3.01 1.76
N LEU A 92 -12.31 2.99 3.08
CA LEU A 92 -11.39 2.40 4.05
C LEU A 92 -11.44 0.87 3.96
N PRO A 93 -10.30 0.18 4.18
CA PRO A 93 -10.29 -1.28 4.30
C PRO A 93 -10.98 -1.74 5.58
N GLU A 94 -11.42 -3.01 5.60
CA GLU A 94 -11.80 -3.68 6.84
C GLU A 94 -10.53 -4.08 7.61
N ALA A 95 -10.62 -4.07 8.95
CA ALA A 95 -9.52 -4.48 9.81
C ALA A 95 -9.45 -6.00 9.92
N ILE A 96 -8.24 -6.54 9.96
CA ILE A 96 -8.01 -7.92 10.40
C ILE A 96 -7.71 -7.90 11.89
N ASN A 97 -8.58 -8.52 12.69
CA ASN A 97 -8.37 -8.63 14.13
C ASN A 97 -7.50 -9.85 14.42
N LEU A 98 -6.30 -9.63 14.95
CA LEU A 98 -5.42 -10.66 15.48
C LEU A 98 -5.62 -10.75 16.99
N SER A 99 -5.89 -11.94 17.52
CA SER A 99 -6.12 -12.15 18.95
C SER A 99 -5.38 -13.37 19.49
N TRP A 100 -5.11 -13.36 20.79
CA TRP A 100 -4.38 -14.42 21.48
C TRP A 100 -4.81 -14.57 22.94
N LYS A 101 -4.39 -15.67 23.53
CA LYS A 101 -4.49 -15.93 24.98
C LYS A 101 -3.10 -16.10 25.53
N SER A 102 -2.81 -15.49 26.67
CA SER A 102 -1.52 -15.60 27.32
C SER A 102 -1.65 -16.14 28.72
N THR A 103 -0.73 -17.02 29.09
CA THR A 103 -0.45 -17.41 30.49
C THR A 103 0.98 -17.03 30.77
N LEU A 104 1.19 -15.97 31.55
CA LEU A 104 2.49 -15.43 31.89
C LEU A 104 2.85 -15.69 33.35
N PRO A 105 4.16 -15.81 33.73
CA PRO A 105 4.62 -15.90 35.10
C PRO A 105 4.12 -14.73 35.94
N LYS A 106 3.56 -15.03 37.14
CA LYS A 106 3.04 -14.00 38.02
C LYS A 106 4.11 -13.24 38.83
N ASP A 107 5.28 -13.79 38.88
CA ASP A 107 6.46 -13.25 39.57
C ASP A 107 7.34 -12.41 38.66
N LYS A 108 6.96 -12.25 37.39
CA LYS A 108 7.67 -11.49 36.39
C LYS A 108 6.79 -10.39 35.77
N ASN A 109 7.42 -9.30 35.40
CA ASN A 109 6.74 -8.16 34.79
C ASN A 109 7.08 -8.10 33.30
N PHE A 110 6.07 -8.21 32.46
CA PHE A 110 6.17 -7.92 31.03
C PHE A 110 5.60 -6.54 30.75
N ASP A 111 6.24 -5.83 29.82
CA ASP A 111 5.93 -4.42 29.53
C ASP A 111 4.85 -4.29 28.45
N TYR A 112 4.94 -5.14 27.41
CA TYR A 112 4.04 -5.12 26.25
C TYR A 112 4.09 -6.44 25.48
N PHE A 113 3.12 -6.66 24.60
CA PHE A 113 3.20 -7.65 23.54
C PHE A 113 3.77 -7.01 22.27
N LEU A 114 4.70 -7.69 21.60
CA LEU A 114 5.17 -7.37 20.28
C LEU A 114 4.53 -8.34 19.28
N VAL A 115 3.63 -7.84 18.43
CA VAL A 115 3.00 -8.59 17.34
C VAL A 115 3.82 -8.37 16.09
N ARG A 116 4.28 -9.45 15.44
CA ARG A 116 5.00 -9.41 14.18
C ARG A 116 4.20 -10.09 13.09
N ILE A 117 4.19 -9.48 11.90
CA ILE A 117 3.51 -9.98 10.71
C ILE A 117 4.47 -9.83 9.54
N ASP A 118 4.70 -10.89 8.76
CA ASP A 118 5.58 -10.87 7.58
C ASP A 118 5.01 -11.79 6.49
N GLU A 119 5.36 -11.52 5.24
CA GLU A 119 5.13 -12.40 4.09
C GLU A 119 6.08 -13.62 4.13
N ASN A 120 7.12 -13.58 4.94
CA ASN A 120 8.11 -14.65 5.13
C ASN A 120 8.06 -15.21 6.57
N ASN A 121 8.15 -16.53 6.69
CA ASN A 121 8.12 -17.22 7.97
C ASN A 121 9.36 -17.01 8.86
N ASN A 122 10.40 -16.38 8.34
CA ASN A 122 11.62 -16.04 9.07
C ASN A 122 11.64 -14.57 9.53
N PHE A 123 10.55 -13.84 9.33
CA PHE A 123 10.39 -12.44 9.77
C PHE A 123 11.57 -11.53 9.39
N THR A 124 11.96 -11.55 8.11
CA THR A 124 13.08 -10.75 7.60
C THR A 124 12.81 -9.25 7.50
N SER A 125 11.54 -8.88 7.35
CA SER A 125 11.06 -7.49 7.28
C SER A 125 9.65 -7.35 7.86
N PRO A 126 9.45 -7.71 9.14
CA PRO A 126 8.13 -7.77 9.72
C PRO A 126 7.52 -6.38 9.91
N LEU A 127 6.21 -6.32 9.80
CA LEU A 127 5.42 -5.27 10.43
C LEU A 127 5.37 -5.55 11.92
N GLU A 128 5.74 -4.57 12.74
CA GLU A 128 5.81 -4.72 14.20
C GLU A 128 4.83 -3.78 14.89
N TYR A 129 4.06 -4.34 15.82
CA TYR A 129 3.08 -3.59 16.60
C TYR A 129 3.29 -3.85 18.08
N LYS A 130 3.39 -2.77 18.87
CA LYS A 130 3.41 -2.85 20.33
C LYS A 130 1.99 -2.74 20.86
N VAL A 131 1.58 -3.73 21.61
CA VAL A 131 0.27 -3.82 22.25
C VAL A 131 0.45 -3.81 23.76
N PRO A 132 -0.31 -3.00 24.52
CA PRO A 132 -0.27 -3.03 25.99
C PRO A 132 -0.43 -4.43 26.54
N ILE A 133 0.27 -4.75 27.63
CA ILE A 133 0.26 -6.10 28.20
C ILE A 133 -1.12 -6.54 28.71
N GLU A 134 -2.01 -5.60 28.97
CA GLU A 134 -3.39 -5.84 29.41
C GLU A 134 -4.34 -6.15 28.24
N GLU A 135 -3.92 -5.91 27.00
CA GLU A 135 -4.70 -6.18 25.79
C GLU A 135 -4.24 -7.50 25.17
N ASN A 136 -5.14 -8.16 24.47
CA ASN A 136 -4.89 -9.46 23.87
C ASN A 136 -5.37 -9.56 22.42
N ASN A 137 -5.52 -8.44 21.77
CA ASN A 137 -5.88 -8.36 20.36
C ASN A 137 -5.41 -7.02 19.76
N ILE A 138 -5.35 -6.99 18.42
CA ILE A 138 -5.04 -5.79 17.66
C ILE A 138 -5.73 -5.83 16.29
N ASP A 139 -6.24 -4.69 15.86
CA ASP A 139 -6.77 -4.49 14.50
C ASP A 139 -5.65 -4.08 13.55
N ILE A 140 -5.43 -4.87 12.49
CA ILE A 140 -4.40 -4.65 11.46
C ILE A 140 -5.05 -4.18 10.18
N TYR A 141 -4.45 -3.16 9.56
CA TYR A 141 -4.90 -2.58 8.29
C TYR A 141 -3.82 -2.66 7.21
N ASN A 142 -4.19 -2.37 5.99
CA ASN A 142 -3.27 -2.11 4.88
C ASN A 142 -2.46 -3.32 4.38
N LEU A 143 -2.85 -4.53 4.69
CA LEU A 143 -2.20 -5.71 4.14
C LEU A 143 -2.48 -5.84 2.63
N LYS A 144 -1.60 -6.55 1.90
CA LYS A 144 -1.78 -6.83 0.46
C LYS A 144 -2.91 -7.83 0.25
N VAL A 145 -3.62 -7.74 -0.88
CA VAL A 145 -4.61 -8.72 -1.32
C VAL A 145 -3.93 -9.98 -1.85
N GLY A 146 -4.59 -11.14 -1.74
CA GLY A 146 -4.10 -12.41 -2.27
C GLY A 146 -2.70 -12.76 -1.77
N THR A 147 -2.42 -12.55 -0.48
CA THR A 147 -1.07 -12.67 0.09
C THR A 147 -1.11 -13.50 1.36
N LYS A 148 -0.20 -14.47 1.46
CA LYS A 148 -0.02 -15.26 2.66
C LYS A 148 0.85 -14.50 3.67
N TYR A 149 0.38 -14.44 4.92
CA TYR A 149 1.10 -13.85 6.04
C TYR A 149 1.40 -14.87 7.12
N TYR A 150 2.54 -14.68 7.77
CA TYR A 150 2.96 -15.36 8.98
C TYR A 150 2.93 -14.36 10.12
N TRP A 151 2.50 -14.78 11.31
CA TRP A 151 2.46 -13.90 12.44
C TRP A 151 2.76 -14.62 13.75
N ASN A 152 3.31 -13.89 14.69
CA ASN A 152 3.54 -14.34 16.05
C ASN A 152 3.37 -13.19 17.06
N VAL A 153 3.29 -13.56 18.32
CA VAL A 153 3.20 -12.62 19.44
C VAL A 153 4.28 -12.96 20.45
N GLU A 154 4.99 -11.95 20.93
CA GLU A 154 6.04 -12.07 21.93
C GLU A 154 5.74 -11.13 23.09
N ALA A 155 5.59 -11.68 24.32
CA ALA A 155 5.55 -10.89 25.54
C ALA A 155 6.97 -10.44 25.87
N MET A 156 7.16 -9.12 26.00
CA MET A 156 8.47 -8.49 26.14
C MET A 156 8.68 -7.90 27.53
N SER A 157 9.85 -8.14 28.11
CA SER A 157 10.39 -7.42 29.25
C SER A 157 11.84 -7.01 29.00
N ASN A 158 12.46 -6.30 29.93
CA ASN A 158 13.88 -5.95 29.84
C ASN A 158 14.82 -7.17 29.99
N GLU A 159 14.38 -8.26 30.59
CA GLU A 159 15.24 -9.39 30.99
C GLU A 159 14.94 -10.65 30.15
N GLU A 160 13.72 -10.81 29.67
CA GLU A 160 13.28 -12.02 28.99
C GLU A 160 12.09 -11.78 28.06
N SER A 161 11.81 -12.78 27.23
CA SER A 161 10.61 -12.80 26.39
C SER A 161 9.99 -14.20 26.36
N ILE A 162 8.68 -14.25 26.04
CA ILE A 162 7.92 -15.48 25.79
C ILE A 162 7.26 -15.31 24.44
N THR A 163 7.60 -16.17 23.48
CA THR A 163 7.11 -16.10 22.10
C THR A 163 6.11 -17.22 21.83
N SER A 164 5.05 -16.91 21.08
CA SER A 164 4.09 -17.90 20.58
C SER A 164 4.67 -18.76 19.48
N GLU A 165 4.00 -19.84 19.13
CA GLU A 165 4.16 -20.48 17.81
C GLU A 165 3.79 -19.50 16.69
N ILE A 166 4.19 -19.82 15.46
CA ILE A 166 3.86 -19.04 14.26
C ILE A 166 2.55 -19.55 13.67
N GLU A 167 1.60 -18.65 13.48
CA GLU A 167 0.37 -18.92 12.76
C GLU A 167 0.34 -18.23 11.41
N THR A 168 -0.56 -18.64 10.53
CA THR A 168 -0.66 -18.10 9.18
C THR A 168 -2.10 -17.78 8.80
N PHE A 169 -2.26 -16.79 7.94
CA PHE A 169 -3.50 -16.54 7.22
C PHE A 169 -3.22 -16.07 5.80
N ILE A 170 -4.26 -16.06 4.96
CA ILE A 170 -4.20 -15.55 3.60
C ILE A 170 -5.25 -14.46 3.46
N THR A 171 -4.90 -13.32 2.91
CA THR A 171 -5.87 -12.29 2.55
C THR A 171 -6.60 -12.69 1.27
N PHE A 172 -7.91 -12.42 1.24
CA PHE A 172 -8.71 -12.73 0.07
C PHE A 172 -8.19 -12.03 -1.18
N PHE A 173 -8.26 -12.73 -2.31
CA PHE A 173 -7.80 -12.21 -3.59
C PHE A 173 -8.90 -11.35 -4.23
N ASN A 174 -9.10 -10.16 -3.70
CA ASN A 174 -10.08 -9.20 -4.19
C ASN A 174 -9.43 -7.80 -4.27
N TYR A 175 -9.68 -7.08 -5.34
CA TYR A 175 -9.12 -5.77 -5.61
C TYR A 175 -10.25 -4.74 -5.83
N PRO A 176 -10.00 -3.44 -5.65
CA PRO A 176 -8.73 -2.76 -5.35
C PRO A 176 -8.28 -2.94 -3.90
N ARG A 177 -6.98 -2.88 -3.64
CA ARG A 177 -6.43 -2.84 -2.28
C ARG A 177 -6.62 -1.45 -1.69
N ASN A 178 -7.59 -1.31 -0.80
CA ASN A 178 -7.83 -0.08 -0.05
C ASN A 178 -6.77 0.14 1.01
N ILE A 179 -6.42 1.39 1.27
CA ILE A 179 -5.40 1.79 2.24
C ILE A 179 -6.02 2.77 3.24
N PHE A 180 -5.84 2.50 4.52
CA PHE A 180 -6.20 3.41 5.60
C PHE A 180 -5.04 4.36 5.89
N VAL A 181 -5.25 5.64 5.61
CA VAL A 181 -4.39 6.75 6.03
C VAL A 181 -5.27 7.84 6.62
N GLU A 182 -5.01 8.19 7.87
CA GLU A 182 -5.82 9.16 8.59
C GLU A 182 -5.79 10.55 7.95
N GLY A 183 -6.96 11.11 7.67
CA GLY A 183 -7.14 12.41 7.02
C GLY A 183 -7.08 12.38 5.50
N VAL A 184 -6.92 11.22 4.87
CA VAL A 184 -6.88 11.07 3.40
C VAL A 184 -8.09 10.28 2.92
N THR A 185 -8.65 10.68 1.78
CA THR A 185 -9.80 10.01 1.15
C THR A 185 -9.42 9.27 -0.13
N ASN A 186 -10.24 8.28 -0.50
CA ASN A 186 -10.14 7.61 -1.81
C ASN A 186 -8.75 7.02 -2.04
N PHE A 187 -8.14 6.45 -0.98
CA PHE A 187 -6.78 5.98 -0.99
C PHE A 187 -6.69 4.48 -1.24
N ARG A 188 -5.97 4.10 -2.28
CA ARG A 188 -5.72 2.69 -2.63
C ARG A 188 -4.41 2.47 -3.36
N ASP A 189 -3.95 1.23 -3.33
CA ASP A 189 -2.86 0.74 -4.16
C ASP A 189 -3.29 0.70 -5.63
N VAL A 190 -2.39 1.02 -6.54
CA VAL A 190 -2.58 0.87 -7.98
C VAL A 190 -2.39 -0.60 -8.40
N GLY A 191 -1.67 -1.36 -7.57
CA GLY A 191 -1.41 -2.79 -7.76
C GLY A 191 -2.54 -3.70 -7.28
N GLY A 192 -2.34 -5.01 -7.48
CA GLY A 192 -3.27 -6.07 -7.13
C GLY A 192 -4.12 -6.56 -8.29
N TRP A 193 -4.34 -5.74 -9.32
CA TRP A 193 -5.16 -6.07 -10.49
C TRP A 193 -4.55 -7.20 -11.32
N ILE A 194 -5.41 -8.12 -11.78
CA ILE A 194 -5.01 -9.24 -12.63
C ILE A 194 -4.72 -8.76 -14.05
N ILE A 195 -3.63 -9.27 -14.60
CA ILE A 195 -3.26 -9.10 -16.01
C ILE A 195 -3.63 -10.37 -16.80
N ASP A 196 -3.18 -11.51 -16.29
CA ASP A 196 -3.48 -12.85 -16.83
C ASP A 196 -3.43 -13.92 -15.73
N GLU A 197 -3.52 -15.19 -16.11
CA GLU A 197 -3.57 -16.33 -15.17
C GLU A 197 -2.36 -16.44 -14.22
N ASN A 198 -1.24 -15.79 -14.54
CA ASN A 198 0.02 -15.94 -13.81
C ASN A 198 0.65 -14.61 -13.42
N THR A 199 0.07 -13.49 -13.87
CA THR A 199 0.64 -12.15 -13.65
C THR A 199 -0.40 -11.16 -13.15
N ARG A 200 0.06 -10.29 -12.28
CA ARG A 200 -0.71 -9.17 -11.74
C ARG A 200 0.12 -7.90 -11.69
N VAL A 201 -0.56 -6.78 -11.49
CA VAL A 201 0.11 -5.51 -11.17
C VAL A 201 0.67 -5.60 -9.75
N ARG A 202 1.98 -5.35 -9.61
CA ARG A 202 2.69 -5.44 -8.33
C ARG A 202 2.15 -4.44 -7.33
N GLN A 203 1.87 -4.93 -6.11
CA GLN A 203 1.38 -4.13 -5.00
C GLN A 203 2.51 -3.43 -4.26
N GLY A 204 2.19 -2.28 -3.64
CA GLY A 204 3.12 -1.59 -2.75
C GLY A 204 4.10 -0.65 -3.45
N LEU A 205 3.93 -0.39 -4.76
CA LEU A 205 4.82 0.49 -5.53
C LEU A 205 4.21 1.86 -5.80
N ALA A 206 2.97 1.90 -6.28
CA ALA A 206 2.29 3.13 -6.58
C ALA A 206 0.93 3.17 -5.90
N TYR A 207 0.61 4.33 -5.37
CA TYR A 207 -0.63 4.58 -4.66
C TYR A 207 -1.35 5.77 -5.27
N ARG A 208 -2.67 5.79 -5.11
CA ARG A 208 -3.52 6.91 -5.53
C ARG A 208 -4.48 7.34 -4.44
N CYS A 209 -4.74 8.65 -4.34
CA CYS A 209 -5.66 9.19 -3.32
C CYS A 209 -6.23 10.56 -3.70
N GLY A 210 -7.04 11.13 -2.82
CA GLY A 210 -7.34 12.54 -2.78
C GLY A 210 -6.16 13.38 -2.29
N ARG A 211 -6.33 14.69 -2.23
CA ARG A 211 -5.27 15.61 -1.76
C ARG A 211 -4.80 15.27 -0.35
N LEU A 212 -3.57 15.62 -0.05
CA LEU A 212 -2.98 15.42 1.27
C LEU A 212 -3.15 16.65 2.18
N ASN A 213 -3.20 17.83 1.61
CA ASN A 213 -3.34 19.08 2.34
C ASN A 213 -4.57 19.86 1.89
N THR A 214 -5.01 20.78 2.74
CA THR A 214 -6.21 21.57 2.51
C THR A 214 -6.10 22.40 1.22
N SER A 215 -7.16 22.39 0.43
CA SER A 215 -7.35 23.28 -0.71
C SER A 215 -8.29 24.40 -0.32
N SER A 216 -7.89 25.65 -0.58
CA SER A 216 -8.70 26.83 -0.26
C SER A 216 -10.04 26.89 -1.01
N SER A 217 -10.17 26.16 -2.11
CA SER A 217 -11.40 26.10 -2.91
C SER A 217 -12.37 24.99 -2.49
N SER A 218 -11.98 24.13 -1.55
CA SER A 218 -12.77 22.96 -1.18
C SER A 218 -13.57 23.16 0.09
N THR A 219 -14.84 22.73 0.07
CA THR A 219 -15.69 22.60 1.26
C THR A 219 -15.50 21.29 2.01
N LEU A 220 -14.74 20.33 1.42
CA LEU A 220 -14.45 19.05 2.04
C LEU A 220 -13.26 19.19 2.99
N ASN A 221 -13.42 18.70 4.21
CA ASN A 221 -12.33 18.63 5.18
C ASN A 221 -11.47 17.38 4.92
N ILE A 222 -10.50 17.51 4.02
CA ILE A 222 -9.52 16.46 3.68
C ILE A 222 -8.15 17.08 3.91
N GLU A 223 -7.48 16.63 4.94
CA GLU A 223 -6.14 17.05 5.34
C GLU A 223 -5.48 15.90 6.10
N ILE A 224 -4.30 15.49 5.63
CA ILE A 224 -3.55 14.41 6.27
C ILE A 224 -3.16 14.80 7.70
N THR A 225 -3.30 13.86 8.63
CA THR A 225 -2.87 14.05 10.01
C THR A 225 -1.41 13.62 10.21
N ASP A 226 -0.81 13.94 11.35
CA ASP A 226 0.52 13.45 11.72
C ASP A 226 0.59 11.91 11.71
N ASN A 227 -0.48 11.22 12.12
CA ASN A 227 -0.58 9.77 12.03
C ASN A 227 -0.63 9.29 10.57
N GLY A 228 -1.37 10.00 9.72
CA GLY A 228 -1.40 9.74 8.28
C GLY A 228 -0.02 9.92 7.64
N ILE A 229 0.69 10.99 7.97
CA ILE A 229 2.08 11.23 7.52
C ILE A 229 2.98 10.08 7.97
N ASN A 230 2.88 9.67 9.24
CA ASN A 230 3.65 8.54 9.76
C ASN A 230 3.35 7.23 9.00
N THR A 231 2.08 6.97 8.70
CA THR A 231 1.68 5.79 7.90
C THR A 231 2.29 5.85 6.51
N MET A 232 2.22 6.99 5.81
CA MET A 232 2.79 7.11 4.47
C MET A 232 4.32 6.99 4.46
N ARG A 233 5.00 7.63 5.39
CA ARG A 233 6.47 7.65 5.42
C ARG A 233 7.08 6.35 5.92
N ASN A 234 6.55 5.79 7.00
CA ASN A 234 7.19 4.72 7.74
C ASN A 234 6.58 3.34 7.46
N TYR A 235 5.28 3.27 7.16
CA TYR A 235 4.64 2.00 6.80
C TYR A 235 4.65 1.77 5.28
N LEU A 236 4.18 2.76 4.48
CA LEU A 236 4.16 2.66 3.02
C LEU A 236 5.50 3.02 2.39
N ASN A 237 6.43 3.62 3.15
CA ASN A 237 7.77 4.02 2.71
C ASN A 237 7.74 4.94 1.46
N ILE A 238 6.75 5.83 1.36
CA ILE A 238 6.61 6.74 0.21
C ILE A 238 7.87 7.58 0.05
N LYS A 239 8.43 7.61 -1.16
CA LYS A 239 9.62 8.39 -1.53
C LYS A 239 9.28 9.57 -2.40
N SER A 240 8.20 9.49 -3.18
CA SER A 240 7.84 10.53 -4.15
C SER A 240 6.35 10.81 -4.13
N GLU A 241 6.01 12.09 -4.26
CA GLU A 241 4.64 12.60 -4.42
C GLU A 241 4.51 13.31 -5.76
N ILE A 242 3.51 12.93 -6.57
CA ILE A 242 3.15 13.57 -7.83
C ILE A 242 1.80 14.26 -7.64
N ASP A 243 1.81 15.57 -7.58
CA ASP A 243 0.62 16.40 -7.39
C ASP A 243 0.07 16.87 -8.75
N LEU A 244 -1.13 16.39 -9.08
CA LEU A 244 -1.81 16.70 -10.34
C LEU A 244 -2.70 17.95 -10.26
N ARG A 245 -2.76 18.62 -9.11
CA ARG A 245 -3.60 19.80 -8.90
C ARG A 245 -3.05 21.00 -9.66
N LEU A 246 -3.97 21.87 -10.08
CA LEU A 246 -3.60 23.15 -10.68
C LEU A 246 -2.91 24.04 -9.64
N ILE A 247 -1.84 24.70 -10.06
CA ILE A 247 -1.17 25.73 -9.25
C ILE A 247 -2.08 26.96 -9.14
N GLU A 248 -2.76 27.28 -10.24
CA GLU A 248 -3.76 28.33 -10.32
C GLU A 248 -5.13 27.84 -9.84
N ASN A 249 -6.10 28.74 -9.77
CA ASN A 249 -7.49 28.44 -9.35
C ASN A 249 -7.63 28.01 -7.87
N ASN A 250 -6.69 28.36 -7.01
CA ASN A 250 -6.71 28.05 -5.57
C ASN A 250 -6.76 26.54 -5.24
N GLU A 251 -6.34 25.63 -6.14
CA GLU A 251 -6.29 24.20 -5.81
C GLU A 251 -5.11 23.83 -4.92
N VAL A 252 -3.89 24.32 -5.23
CA VAL A 252 -2.67 23.99 -4.47
C VAL A 252 -2.08 25.19 -3.80
N GLY A 253 -2.12 26.36 -4.42
CA GLY A 253 -1.25 27.46 -4.04
C GLY A 253 0.21 27.20 -4.51
N SER A 254 1.14 27.86 -3.87
CA SER A 254 2.58 27.69 -4.16
C SER A 254 3.23 26.80 -3.10
N TYR A 255 3.05 25.47 -3.20
CA TYR A 255 3.80 24.54 -2.37
C TYR A 255 5.17 24.27 -3.01
N GLU A 256 6.22 24.37 -2.23
CA GLU A 256 7.59 24.08 -2.64
C GLU A 256 8.02 22.66 -2.21
N GLU A 257 7.26 22.03 -1.32
CA GLU A 257 7.55 20.71 -0.77
C GLU A 257 6.29 19.88 -0.55
N SER A 258 6.49 18.58 -0.40
CA SER A 258 5.46 17.59 -0.10
C SER A 258 4.76 17.88 1.23
N ALA A 259 3.45 17.62 1.30
CA ALA A 259 2.71 17.58 2.56
C ALA A 259 3.25 16.52 3.53
N LEU A 260 3.99 15.54 3.04
CA LEU A 260 4.66 14.53 3.84
C LEU A 260 5.97 15.03 4.47
N GLY A 261 6.40 16.27 4.16
CA GLY A 261 7.58 16.91 4.69
C GLY A 261 8.87 16.60 3.93
N SER A 262 9.98 17.13 4.44
CA SER A 262 11.30 17.03 3.81
C SER A 262 11.76 15.59 3.57
N GLY A 263 12.52 15.39 2.49
CA GLY A 263 13.05 14.09 2.09
C GLY A 263 12.11 13.27 1.18
N ILE A 264 10.93 13.80 0.86
CA ILE A 264 10.06 13.28 -0.19
C ILE A 264 10.31 14.07 -1.47
N ASN A 265 10.52 13.36 -2.59
CA ASN A 265 10.61 14.01 -3.90
C ASN A 265 9.22 14.53 -4.29
N TYR A 266 9.07 15.83 -4.40
CA TYR A 266 7.79 16.45 -4.72
C TYR A 266 7.78 16.94 -6.16
N TYR A 267 6.82 16.43 -6.96
CA TYR A 267 6.67 16.74 -8.37
C TYR A 267 5.31 17.37 -8.62
N GLN A 268 5.29 18.64 -9.02
CA GLN A 268 4.06 19.30 -9.51
C GLN A 268 3.86 19.00 -10.99
N CYS A 269 2.78 18.28 -11.31
CA CYS A 269 2.35 17.95 -12.67
C CYS A 269 0.92 18.46 -12.88
N PRO A 270 0.70 19.78 -12.95
CA PRO A 270 -0.64 20.38 -12.93
C PRO A 270 -1.43 20.00 -14.19
N MET A 271 -2.58 19.36 -14.00
CA MET A 271 -3.47 18.92 -15.06
C MET A 271 -4.80 19.69 -15.01
N SER A 272 -5.23 20.22 -16.17
CA SER A 272 -6.61 20.72 -16.32
C SER A 272 -7.59 19.55 -16.27
N TYR A 273 -8.74 19.78 -15.65
CA TYR A 273 -9.86 18.82 -15.61
C TYR A 273 -11.01 19.18 -16.56
N ASP A 274 -10.83 20.24 -17.37
CA ASP A 274 -11.86 20.68 -18.32
C ASP A 274 -11.81 19.89 -19.63
N GLY A 275 -12.96 19.59 -20.18
CA GLY A 275 -13.11 18.94 -21.47
C GLY A 275 -12.48 17.54 -21.54
N ASN A 276 -11.71 17.27 -22.60
CA ASN A 276 -10.97 15.99 -22.70
C ASN A 276 -9.64 16.12 -21.98
N ILE A 277 -9.59 15.59 -20.76
CA ILE A 277 -8.43 15.65 -19.86
C ILE A 277 -7.18 15.09 -20.54
N LEU A 278 -7.29 14.02 -21.33
CA LEU A 278 -6.16 13.41 -22.02
C LEU A 278 -5.57 14.32 -23.09
N VAL A 279 -6.43 14.93 -23.91
CA VAL A 279 -6.02 15.80 -25.01
C VAL A 279 -5.37 17.08 -24.47
N ASN A 280 -5.95 17.65 -23.41
CA ASN A 280 -5.50 18.93 -22.87
C ASN A 280 -4.21 18.82 -22.05
N ASN A 281 -3.83 17.63 -21.61
CA ASN A 281 -2.70 17.43 -20.70
C ASN A 281 -1.58 16.55 -21.26
N LYS A 282 -1.44 16.43 -22.59
CA LYS A 282 -0.42 15.55 -23.23
C LYS A 282 0.98 15.71 -22.62
N ASN A 283 1.43 16.95 -22.40
CA ASN A 283 2.75 17.22 -21.84
C ASN A 283 2.86 16.78 -20.38
N MET A 284 1.80 16.95 -19.59
CA MET A 284 1.81 16.49 -18.18
C MET A 284 1.73 14.97 -18.07
N VAL A 285 0.93 14.32 -18.92
CA VAL A 285 0.93 12.85 -19.03
C VAL A 285 2.32 12.35 -19.35
N LYS A 286 3.00 12.98 -20.34
CA LYS A 286 4.40 12.63 -20.64
C LYS A 286 5.31 12.76 -19.42
N ASN A 287 5.29 13.89 -18.74
CA ASN A 287 6.13 14.12 -17.57
C ASN A 287 5.86 13.07 -16.45
N ILE A 288 4.59 12.71 -16.23
CA ILE A 288 4.21 11.69 -15.25
C ILE A 288 4.76 10.32 -15.65
N PHE A 289 4.66 9.94 -16.93
CA PHE A 289 5.19 8.66 -17.40
C PHE A 289 6.74 8.64 -17.45
N ASP A 290 7.40 9.78 -17.63
CA ASP A 290 8.84 9.91 -17.41
C ASP A 290 9.19 9.57 -15.95
N LEU A 291 8.45 10.12 -14.96
CA LEU A 291 8.63 9.81 -13.54
C LEU A 291 8.31 8.36 -13.20
N LEU A 292 7.26 7.78 -13.81
CA LEU A 292 6.88 6.37 -13.62
C LEU A 292 7.92 5.40 -14.19
N SER A 293 8.73 5.81 -15.16
CA SER A 293 9.83 4.99 -15.70
C SER A 293 11.11 5.03 -14.87
N ASP A 294 11.19 5.88 -13.84
CA ASP A 294 12.37 5.99 -12.97
C ASP A 294 12.19 5.15 -11.70
N LYS A 295 12.97 4.06 -11.62
CA LYS A 295 12.97 3.12 -10.49
C LYS A 295 13.29 3.77 -9.14
N THR A 296 13.93 4.92 -9.11
CA THR A 296 14.32 5.62 -7.87
C THR A 296 13.16 6.33 -7.18
N ASN A 297 12.05 6.57 -7.89
CA ASN A 297 10.87 7.26 -7.35
C ASN A 297 10.00 6.39 -6.45
N TYR A 298 10.20 5.06 -6.42
CA TYR A 298 9.29 4.13 -5.72
C TYR A 298 9.68 3.83 -4.27
N PRO A 299 8.68 3.58 -3.41
CA PRO A 299 7.24 3.72 -3.63
C PRO A 299 6.79 5.16 -3.82
N LEU A 300 5.80 5.40 -4.69
CA LEU A 300 5.29 6.74 -4.96
C LEU A 300 3.76 6.85 -4.76
N ILE A 301 3.31 8.09 -4.60
CA ILE A 301 1.89 8.43 -4.58
C ILE A 301 1.60 9.52 -5.60
N TYR A 302 0.45 9.40 -6.30
CA TYR A 302 -0.07 10.48 -7.13
C TYR A 302 -1.51 10.81 -6.80
N HIS A 303 -1.85 12.07 -6.84
CA HIS A 303 -3.16 12.55 -6.43
C HIS A 303 -3.60 13.82 -7.16
N CYS A 304 -4.91 14.06 -7.15
CA CYS A 304 -5.47 15.34 -7.49
C CYS A 304 -6.26 15.90 -6.29
N ASN A 305 -7.32 16.67 -6.51
CA ASN A 305 -8.08 17.23 -5.40
C ASN A 305 -8.91 16.18 -4.63
N ILE A 306 -9.60 15.29 -5.36
CA ILE A 306 -10.46 14.25 -4.79
C ILE A 306 -10.03 12.83 -5.18
N GLY A 307 -8.92 12.69 -5.92
CA GLY A 307 -8.35 11.39 -6.30
C GLY A 307 -9.14 10.62 -7.37
N THR A 308 -10.04 11.26 -8.13
CA THR A 308 -10.94 10.56 -9.05
C THR A 308 -10.60 10.80 -10.52
N ASP A 309 -10.77 12.03 -11.04
CA ASP A 309 -10.77 12.27 -12.49
C ASP A 309 -9.36 12.28 -13.09
N ARG A 310 -8.49 13.23 -12.74
CA ARG A 310 -7.08 13.30 -13.22
C ARG A 310 -6.28 12.11 -12.73
N THR A 311 -6.43 11.75 -11.48
CA THR A 311 -5.85 10.55 -10.87
C THR A 311 -6.33 9.28 -11.57
N GLY A 312 -7.64 9.18 -11.83
CA GLY A 312 -8.23 8.05 -12.56
C GLY A 312 -7.72 7.91 -13.99
N LEU A 313 -7.47 9.04 -14.70
CA LEU A 313 -6.85 9.01 -16.02
C LEU A 313 -5.44 8.37 -15.97
N ILE A 314 -4.60 8.79 -15.02
CA ILE A 314 -3.24 8.23 -14.90
C ILE A 314 -3.30 6.74 -14.54
N THR A 315 -4.21 6.33 -13.64
CA THR A 315 -4.40 4.92 -13.31
C THR A 315 -4.90 4.12 -14.53
N TYR A 316 -5.86 4.64 -15.29
CA TYR A 316 -6.37 4.00 -16.50
C TYR A 316 -5.26 3.76 -17.53
N LEU A 317 -4.43 4.78 -17.78
CA LEU A 317 -3.31 4.63 -18.70
C LEU A 317 -2.24 3.67 -18.18
N LEU A 318 -1.88 3.74 -16.90
CA LEU A 318 -0.86 2.88 -16.32
C LEU A 318 -1.33 1.42 -16.34
N ASN A 319 -2.45 1.10 -15.70
CA ASN A 319 -2.92 -0.27 -15.57
C ASN A 319 -3.35 -0.86 -16.94
N GLY A 320 -3.93 -0.06 -17.82
CA GLY A 320 -4.25 -0.49 -19.19
C GLY A 320 -2.99 -0.77 -20.03
N LEU A 321 -1.91 0.01 -19.86
CA LEU A 321 -0.60 -0.27 -20.48
C LEU A 321 -0.03 -1.62 -20.02
N LEU A 322 -0.23 -1.95 -18.73
CA LEU A 322 0.23 -3.21 -18.13
C LEU A 322 -0.59 -4.42 -18.57
N GLY A 323 -1.76 -4.22 -19.15
CA GLY A 323 -2.62 -5.29 -19.66
C GLY A 323 -3.85 -5.60 -18.80
N VAL A 324 -4.15 -4.79 -17.80
CA VAL A 324 -5.42 -4.90 -17.05
C VAL A 324 -6.59 -4.67 -18.01
N ASN A 325 -7.63 -5.48 -17.94
CA ASN A 325 -8.77 -5.36 -18.83
C ASN A 325 -9.59 -4.08 -18.58
N GLN A 326 -10.30 -3.61 -19.59
CA GLN A 326 -10.97 -2.32 -19.55
C GLN A 326 -12.13 -2.27 -18.53
N GLU A 327 -12.84 -3.37 -18.29
CA GLU A 327 -13.93 -3.39 -17.31
C GLU A 327 -13.39 -3.25 -15.88
N ASP A 328 -12.26 -3.88 -15.55
CA ASP A 328 -11.59 -3.69 -14.26
C ASP A 328 -11.13 -2.23 -14.06
N LEU A 329 -10.66 -1.58 -15.13
CA LEU A 329 -10.30 -0.15 -15.07
C LEU A 329 -11.53 0.74 -14.83
N PHE A 330 -12.70 0.36 -15.35
CA PHE A 330 -13.95 1.06 -15.04
C PHE A 330 -14.40 0.82 -13.60
N ILE A 331 -14.25 -0.40 -13.09
CA ILE A 331 -14.52 -0.72 -11.68
C ILE A 331 -13.60 0.14 -10.79
N ASP A 332 -12.30 0.20 -11.07
CA ASP A 332 -11.38 1.06 -10.31
C ASP A 332 -11.81 2.53 -10.32
N TYR A 333 -12.21 3.05 -11.47
CA TYR A 333 -12.68 4.43 -11.54
C TYR A 333 -13.94 4.67 -10.70
N GLU A 334 -14.96 3.81 -10.83
CA GLU A 334 -16.23 3.93 -10.13
C GLU A 334 -16.08 3.63 -8.62
N PHE A 335 -15.09 2.84 -8.22
CA PHE A 335 -14.74 2.63 -6.82
C PHE A 335 -14.39 3.94 -6.09
N SER A 336 -14.01 4.99 -6.80
CA SER A 336 -13.80 6.32 -6.21
C SER A 336 -15.06 6.88 -5.52
N ASN A 337 -16.26 6.39 -5.85
CA ASN A 337 -17.51 6.81 -5.20
C ASN A 337 -17.61 6.43 -3.72
N PHE A 338 -16.79 5.47 -3.28
CA PHE A 338 -16.64 5.12 -1.87
C PHE A 338 -15.86 6.18 -1.07
N GLY A 339 -15.06 7.00 -1.75
CA GLY A 339 -14.33 8.11 -1.12
C GLY A 339 -15.20 9.35 -0.90
N LEU A 340 -14.71 10.28 -0.09
CA LEU A 340 -15.32 11.60 0.10
C LEU A 340 -14.98 12.50 -1.11
N ILE A 341 -15.74 12.38 -2.21
CA ILE A 341 -15.46 13.01 -3.50
C ILE A 341 -16.48 14.06 -3.94
N ASN A 342 -17.53 14.28 -3.17
CA ASN A 342 -18.59 15.26 -3.43
C ASN A 342 -19.29 15.03 -4.78
N GLY A 343 -20.10 13.99 -4.85
CA GLY A 343 -20.91 13.63 -6.01
C GLY A 343 -20.46 12.33 -6.68
N THR A 344 -21.37 11.75 -7.45
CA THR A 344 -21.18 10.45 -8.09
C THR A 344 -20.39 10.56 -9.38
N ARG A 345 -19.56 9.57 -9.66
CA ARG A 345 -18.86 9.37 -10.94
C ARG A 345 -19.31 8.07 -11.57
N SER A 346 -19.34 8.02 -12.89
CA SER A 346 -19.68 6.81 -13.63
C SER A 346 -18.75 6.59 -14.81
N LYS A 347 -18.55 5.33 -15.20
CA LYS A 347 -17.79 4.93 -16.38
C LYS A 347 -18.27 5.61 -17.66
N GLU A 348 -19.57 5.93 -17.76
CA GLU A 348 -20.13 6.63 -18.93
C GLU A 348 -19.56 8.04 -19.13
N SER A 349 -19.11 8.68 -18.06
CA SER A 349 -18.48 10.01 -18.15
C SER A 349 -17.10 9.93 -18.81
N ILE A 350 -16.29 8.93 -18.44
CA ILE A 350 -14.94 8.76 -18.96
C ILE A 350 -14.91 8.11 -20.33
N LYS A 351 -15.90 7.27 -20.69
CA LYS A 351 -16.05 6.67 -22.02
C LYS A 351 -16.15 7.72 -23.12
N LYS A 352 -16.77 8.86 -22.85
CA LYS A 352 -16.95 9.96 -23.82
C LYS A 352 -15.76 10.91 -23.94
N THR A 353 -14.75 10.75 -23.10
CA THR A 353 -13.57 11.62 -23.01
C THR A 353 -12.30 10.85 -23.35
N TYR A 354 -11.43 10.62 -22.39
CA TYR A 354 -10.12 10.01 -22.62
C TYR A 354 -10.19 8.55 -23.09
N VAL A 355 -11.18 7.78 -22.66
CA VAL A 355 -11.36 6.40 -23.12
C VAL A 355 -11.61 6.38 -24.62
N LYS A 356 -12.52 7.22 -25.12
CA LYS A 356 -12.76 7.37 -26.56
C LYS A 356 -11.48 7.72 -27.33
N THR A 357 -10.65 8.62 -26.81
CA THR A 357 -9.40 9.01 -27.44
C THR A 357 -8.44 7.82 -27.56
N ILE A 358 -8.34 6.99 -26.52
CA ILE A 358 -7.53 5.77 -26.56
C ILE A 358 -8.13 4.73 -27.50
N ASP A 359 -9.46 4.54 -27.51
CA ASP A 359 -10.13 3.60 -28.40
C ASP A 359 -9.93 3.95 -29.90
N GLU A 360 -9.81 5.23 -30.22
CA GLU A 360 -9.51 5.75 -31.57
C GLU A 360 -8.02 5.68 -31.93
N THR A 361 -7.13 5.37 -30.98
CA THR A 361 -5.70 5.17 -31.24
C THR A 361 -5.46 3.81 -31.91
N GLU A 362 -4.48 3.71 -32.82
CA GLU A 362 -4.10 2.45 -33.48
C GLU A 362 -3.64 1.41 -32.45
N GLY A 363 -3.98 0.13 -32.67
CA GLY A 363 -3.64 -1.02 -31.83
C GLY A 363 -4.75 -2.05 -31.80
N GLU A 364 -4.40 -3.32 -31.59
CA GLU A 364 -5.36 -4.43 -31.49
C GLU A 364 -5.89 -4.58 -30.07
N THR A 365 -5.04 -4.31 -29.08
CA THR A 365 -5.36 -4.39 -27.65
C THR A 365 -5.35 -3.03 -26.97
N LEU A 366 -5.99 -2.92 -25.79
CA LEU A 366 -5.95 -1.69 -25.00
C LEU A 366 -4.51 -1.30 -24.64
N SER A 367 -3.68 -2.27 -24.27
CA SER A 367 -2.26 -2.04 -23.95
C SER A 367 -1.47 -1.48 -25.14
N GLU A 368 -1.72 -1.99 -26.36
CA GLU A 368 -1.09 -1.47 -27.58
C GLU A 368 -1.56 -0.05 -27.90
N LYS A 369 -2.85 0.23 -27.82
CA LYS A 369 -3.41 1.57 -28.03
C LYS A 369 -2.80 2.58 -27.07
N ILE A 370 -2.71 2.26 -25.80
CA ILE A 370 -2.08 3.12 -24.80
C ILE A 370 -0.59 3.26 -25.06
N SER A 371 0.11 2.19 -25.41
CA SER A 371 1.53 2.23 -25.79
C SER A 371 1.77 3.17 -26.96
N ASN A 372 0.96 3.07 -28.01
CA ASN A 372 1.07 3.92 -29.20
C ASN A 372 0.76 5.39 -28.87
N TYR A 373 -0.28 5.64 -28.07
CA TYR A 373 -0.56 6.99 -27.58
C TYR A 373 0.62 7.58 -26.78
N LEU A 374 1.20 6.81 -25.85
CA LEU A 374 2.35 7.26 -25.07
C LEU A 374 3.56 7.54 -25.94
N GLN A 375 3.81 6.73 -26.96
CA GLN A 375 4.88 6.98 -27.93
C GLN A 375 4.61 8.24 -28.78
N GLU A 376 3.36 8.47 -29.19
CA GLU A 376 2.98 9.70 -29.90
C GLU A 376 3.30 10.97 -29.10
N ILE A 377 3.11 10.92 -27.78
CA ILE A 377 3.42 12.06 -26.91
C ILE A 377 4.88 12.11 -26.44
N GLY A 378 5.73 11.17 -26.88
CA GLY A 378 7.18 11.19 -26.71
C GLY A 378 7.73 10.32 -25.58
N ILE A 379 6.98 9.32 -25.10
CA ILE A 379 7.52 8.25 -24.24
C ILE A 379 8.20 7.21 -25.13
N THR A 380 9.42 6.82 -24.79
CA THR A 380 10.18 5.85 -25.56
C THR A 380 9.75 4.41 -25.26
N SER A 381 9.96 3.51 -26.23
CA SER A 381 9.69 2.08 -26.01
C SER A 381 10.47 1.51 -24.81
N ASN A 382 11.70 1.99 -24.58
CA ASN A 382 12.49 1.57 -23.42
C ASN A 382 11.86 1.99 -22.07
N GLN A 383 11.27 3.18 -22.02
CA GLN A 383 10.54 3.62 -20.81
C GLN A 383 9.27 2.78 -20.58
N ILE A 384 8.55 2.44 -21.64
CA ILE A 384 7.38 1.56 -21.56
C ILE A 384 7.78 0.19 -21.02
N GLU A 385 8.84 -0.42 -21.56
CA GLU A 385 9.33 -1.71 -21.05
C GLU A 385 9.83 -1.60 -19.61
N THR A 386 10.50 -0.51 -19.24
CA THR A 386 10.90 -0.27 -17.84
C THR A 386 9.70 -0.19 -16.90
N ILE A 387 8.61 0.49 -17.29
CA ILE A 387 7.37 0.53 -16.51
C ILE A 387 6.79 -0.88 -16.33
N LYS A 388 6.72 -1.67 -17.40
CA LYS A 388 6.25 -3.06 -17.32
C LYS A 388 7.11 -3.92 -16.40
N GLU A 389 8.44 -3.81 -16.48
CA GLU A 389 9.37 -4.51 -15.57
C GLU A 389 9.17 -4.12 -14.09
N ILE A 390 8.87 -2.84 -13.82
CA ILE A 390 8.62 -2.36 -12.46
C ILE A 390 7.33 -2.97 -11.91
N PHE A 391 6.25 -2.92 -12.69
CA PHE A 391 4.91 -3.15 -12.19
C PHE A 391 4.35 -4.56 -12.41
N ILE A 392 4.87 -5.34 -13.35
CA ILE A 392 4.36 -6.70 -13.57
C ILE A 392 5.09 -7.68 -12.65
N GLU A 393 4.32 -8.48 -11.92
CA GLU A 393 4.85 -9.59 -11.12
C GLU A 393 4.11 -10.90 -11.38
N LYS A 394 4.81 -12.03 -11.17
CA LYS A 394 4.20 -13.36 -11.10
C LYS A 394 3.69 -13.60 -9.68
N TYR A 395 2.59 -14.32 -9.56
CA TYR A 395 1.98 -14.65 -8.25
C TYR A 395 1.50 -16.11 -8.21
#